data_3e0d0f28d56eb90841ad60b17dd24ec3
#
_entry.id   3e0d0f28d56eb90841ad60b17dd24ec3
#
_cell.length_a   1.000
_cell.length_b   1.000
_cell.length_c   1.000
_cell.angle_alpha   90.00
_cell.angle_beta   90.00
_cell.angle_gamma   90.00
#
_symmetry.space_group_name_H-M   'P 1'
#
loop_
_entity.id
_entity.type
_entity.pdbx_description
1 polymer ?
#
loop_
_entity_poly.entity_id
_entity_poly.type
_entity_poly.pdbx_seq_one_letter_code
_entity_poly.pdbx_strand_id
1 'polypeptide(L)'
;MSQTSEEKDKLDFPTLALHAGITIFGLAAWLTGDWAGDYKRLSHPGFSLHRGLGICLALFILARLLYGVLGPEKFRWGSLIPLNLKAWLGSVVEDLQSLVRLELPDRPRFWGLKGVAQLFGLLVFSWMALTGSLLFTYLEPGR
;
A
#
# COMPACT_ATOMS: atom_id res chain seq x y z
N MET A 1 -37.13 1.90 -0.15
CA MET A 1 -36.13 1.61 -1.19
C MET A 1 -34.85 1.21 -0.49
N SER A 2 -34.63 -0.09 -0.40
CA SER A 2 -33.41 -0.64 0.17
C SER A 2 -32.29 -0.48 -0.85
N GLN A 3 -31.45 0.52 -0.69
CA GLN A 3 -30.14 0.51 -1.32
C GLN A 3 -29.42 -0.69 -0.73
N THR A 4 -29.22 -1.66 -1.58
CA THR A 4 -28.63 -2.94 -1.24
C THR A 4 -27.24 -2.73 -0.66
N SER A 5 -26.93 -3.47 0.39
CA SER A 5 -25.63 -3.49 1.06
C SER A 5 -24.43 -3.68 0.11
N GLU A 6 -24.66 -4.14 -1.11
CA GLU A 6 -23.67 -4.27 -2.18
C GLU A 6 -23.10 -2.93 -2.68
N GLU A 7 -23.87 -1.85 -2.62
CA GLU A 7 -23.39 -0.54 -3.10
C GLU A 7 -22.44 0.14 -2.10
N LYS A 8 -22.50 -0.26 -0.84
CA LYS A 8 -21.61 0.28 0.20
C LYS A 8 -20.19 -0.26 0.14
N ASP A 9 -19.96 -1.37 -0.52
CA ASP A 9 -18.67 -2.08 -0.51
C ASP A 9 -17.86 -1.93 -1.81
N LYS A 10 -18.40 -1.22 -2.80
CA LYS A 10 -17.67 -0.93 -4.04
C LYS A 10 -16.56 0.09 -3.78
N LEU A 11 -15.34 -0.31 -4.15
CA LEU A 11 -14.20 0.61 -4.21
C LEU A 11 -14.52 1.73 -5.20
N ASP A 12 -14.36 2.98 -4.76
CA ASP A 12 -14.40 4.10 -5.67
C ASP A 12 -13.21 4.04 -6.64
N PHE A 13 -13.39 4.62 -7.81
CA PHE A 13 -12.36 4.60 -8.86
C PHE A 13 -11.00 5.14 -8.39
N PRO A 14 -10.89 6.28 -7.66
CA PRO A 14 -9.61 6.76 -7.15
C PRO A 14 -8.90 5.75 -6.24
N THR A 15 -9.60 5.12 -5.32
CA THR A 15 -9.01 4.09 -4.44
C THR A 15 -8.50 2.90 -5.23
N LEU A 16 -9.27 2.44 -6.22
CA LEU A 16 -8.86 1.33 -7.08
C LEU A 16 -7.63 1.69 -7.92
N ALA A 17 -7.61 2.88 -8.50
CA ALA A 17 -6.49 3.37 -9.30
C ALA A 17 -5.22 3.52 -8.46
N LEU A 18 -5.31 4.09 -7.26
CA LEU A 18 -4.19 4.23 -6.33
C LEU A 18 -3.66 2.86 -5.89
N HIS A 19 -4.55 1.93 -5.56
CA HIS A 19 -4.15 0.58 -5.18
C HIS A 19 -3.45 -0.16 -6.32
N ALA A 20 -4.00 -0.10 -7.53
CA ALA A 20 -3.41 -0.68 -8.72
C ALA A 20 -2.03 -0.06 -9.02
N GLY A 21 -1.91 1.26 -8.94
CA GLY A 21 -0.64 1.97 -9.12
C GLY A 21 0.43 1.53 -8.11
N ILE A 22 0.11 1.51 -6.83
CA ILE A 22 1.02 1.05 -5.77
C ILE A 22 1.46 -0.40 -6.02
N THR A 23 0.53 -1.27 -6.38
CA THR A 23 0.82 -2.69 -6.62
C THR A 23 1.72 -2.87 -7.84
N ILE A 24 1.38 -2.26 -8.97
CA ILE A 24 2.14 -2.40 -10.22
C ILE A 24 3.55 -1.82 -10.06
N PHE A 25 3.67 -0.59 -9.59
CA PHE A 25 4.98 0.06 -9.44
C PHE A 25 5.80 -0.55 -8.30
N GLY A 26 5.14 -1.00 -7.24
CA GLY A 26 5.80 -1.72 -6.14
C GLY A 26 6.39 -3.05 -6.59
N LEU A 27 5.63 -3.87 -7.30
CA LEU A 27 6.11 -5.12 -7.87
C LEU A 27 7.22 -4.90 -8.91
N ALA A 28 7.04 -3.92 -9.80
CA ALA A 28 8.05 -3.61 -10.81
C ALA A 28 9.35 -3.09 -10.17
N ALA A 29 9.26 -2.24 -9.17
CA ALA A 29 10.42 -1.77 -8.42
C ALA A 29 11.12 -2.93 -7.68
N TRP A 30 10.36 -3.84 -7.08
CA TRP A 30 10.90 -5.00 -6.40
C TRP A 30 11.65 -5.93 -7.38
N LEU A 31 11.03 -6.26 -8.52
CA LEU A 31 11.63 -7.13 -9.54
C LEU A 31 12.89 -6.52 -10.18
N THR A 32 12.97 -5.21 -10.27
CA THR A 32 14.13 -4.51 -10.84
C THR A 32 15.22 -4.19 -9.81
N GLY A 33 14.98 -4.48 -8.53
CA GLY A 33 15.92 -4.21 -7.45
C GLY A 33 17.25 -4.91 -7.64
N ASP A 34 17.23 -6.19 -7.94
CA ASP A 34 18.46 -6.98 -8.19
C ASP A 34 19.19 -6.53 -9.45
N TRP A 35 18.45 -6.11 -10.49
CA TRP A 35 19.06 -5.59 -11.71
C TRP A 35 19.67 -4.20 -11.53
N ALA A 36 19.17 -3.41 -10.60
CA ALA A 36 19.78 -2.15 -10.21
C ALA A 36 21.19 -2.36 -9.60
N GLY A 37 21.43 -3.52 -8.98
CA GLY A 37 22.72 -4.03 -8.51
C GLY A 37 23.41 -3.09 -7.50
N ASP A 38 24.65 -3.43 -7.17
CA ASP A 38 25.52 -2.59 -6.34
C ASP A 38 26.03 -1.34 -7.06
N TYR A 39 25.74 -1.23 -8.34
CA TYR A 39 26.17 -0.13 -9.18
C TYR A 39 25.21 1.04 -9.09
N LYS A 40 25.34 1.82 -8.06
CA LYS A 40 24.63 3.09 -7.84
C LYS A 40 25.04 4.17 -8.86
N ARG A 41 25.22 3.80 -10.12
CA ARG A 41 25.61 4.70 -11.19
C ARG A 41 24.37 5.07 -12.01
N LEU A 42 24.12 6.36 -12.13
CA LEU A 42 23.03 6.89 -12.95
C LEU A 42 23.10 6.43 -14.43
N SER A 43 24.30 6.07 -14.89
CA SER A 43 24.53 5.55 -16.23
C SER A 43 24.10 4.08 -16.41
N HIS A 44 23.83 3.34 -15.32
CA HIS A 44 23.39 1.94 -15.41
C HIS A 44 21.88 1.88 -15.69
N PRO A 45 21.44 1.23 -16.78
CA PRO A 45 20.03 1.22 -17.18
C PRO A 45 19.12 0.59 -16.15
N GLY A 46 19.56 -0.46 -15.46
CA GLY A 46 18.81 -1.09 -14.37
C GLY A 46 18.58 -0.18 -13.20
N PHE A 47 19.61 0.58 -12.78
CA PHE A 47 19.48 1.56 -11.72
C PHE A 47 18.53 2.72 -12.09
N SER A 48 18.66 3.24 -13.33
CA SER A 48 17.80 4.31 -13.83
C SER A 48 16.33 3.88 -13.88
N LEU A 49 16.07 2.66 -14.34
CA LEU A 49 14.72 2.09 -14.37
C LEU A 49 14.15 1.91 -12.96
N HIS A 50 14.89 1.26 -12.08
CA HIS A 50 14.49 1.04 -10.68
C HIS A 50 14.18 2.36 -9.96
N ARG A 51 15.03 3.37 -10.16
CA ARG A 51 14.81 4.72 -9.65
C ARG A 51 13.52 5.34 -10.17
N GLY A 52 13.28 5.28 -11.49
CA GLY A 52 12.05 5.80 -12.11
C GLY A 52 10.79 5.13 -11.54
N LEU A 53 10.81 3.81 -11.42
CA LEU A 53 9.72 3.04 -10.83
C LEU A 53 9.51 3.38 -9.35
N GLY A 54 10.60 3.57 -8.60
CA GLY A 54 10.55 3.98 -7.19
C GLY A 54 9.95 5.36 -6.99
N ILE A 55 10.27 6.33 -7.87
CA ILE A 55 9.67 7.67 -7.85
C ILE A 55 8.17 7.59 -8.14
N CYS A 56 7.77 6.83 -9.16
CA CYS A 56 6.35 6.62 -9.46
C CYS A 56 5.62 5.99 -8.26
N LEU A 57 6.19 4.98 -7.66
CA LEU A 57 5.66 4.35 -6.45
C LEU A 57 5.50 5.37 -5.32
N ALA A 58 6.52 6.20 -5.06
CA ALA A 58 6.48 7.22 -4.02
C ALA A 58 5.36 8.24 -4.25
N LEU A 59 5.14 8.65 -5.51
CA LEU A 59 4.05 9.56 -5.89
C LEU A 59 2.67 8.92 -5.64
N PHE A 60 2.49 7.65 -6.00
CA PHE A 60 1.23 6.93 -5.73
C PHE A 60 0.99 6.75 -4.22
N ILE A 61 2.03 6.47 -3.44
CA ILE A 61 1.93 6.38 -1.97
C ILE A 61 1.55 7.74 -1.38
N LEU A 62 2.21 8.81 -1.82
CA LEU A 62 1.89 10.17 -1.37
C LEU A 62 0.44 10.54 -1.73
N ALA A 63 0.00 10.26 -2.95
CA ALA A 63 -1.38 10.46 -3.36
C ALA A 63 -2.35 9.65 -2.49
N ARG A 64 -2.01 8.41 -2.14
CA ARG A 64 -2.82 7.57 -1.26
C ARG A 64 -2.89 8.13 0.16
N LEU A 65 -1.79 8.64 0.69
CA LEU A 65 -1.75 9.29 2.00
C LEU A 65 -2.63 10.55 2.02
N LEU A 66 -2.50 11.40 1.01
CA LEU A 66 -3.33 12.61 0.85
C LEU A 66 -4.81 12.25 0.70
N TYR A 67 -5.13 11.24 -0.08
CA TYR A 67 -6.50 10.78 -0.24
C TYR A 67 -7.08 10.21 1.06
N GLY A 68 -6.26 9.61 1.91
CA GLY A 68 -6.66 9.17 3.25
C GLY A 68 -7.01 10.32 4.20
N VAL A 69 -6.45 11.52 3.97
CA VAL A 69 -6.75 12.73 4.76
C VAL A 69 -7.89 13.54 4.15
N LEU A 70 -7.84 13.76 2.84
CA LEU A 70 -8.73 14.68 2.12
C LEU A 70 -9.92 13.99 1.45
N GLY A 71 -9.89 12.68 1.34
CA GLY A 71 -10.90 11.89 0.65
C GLY A 71 -12.24 11.79 1.40
N PRO A 72 -13.23 11.11 0.80
CA PRO A 72 -14.52 10.85 1.43
C PRO A 72 -14.36 10.13 2.77
N GLU A 73 -15.28 10.37 3.71
CA GLU A 73 -15.22 9.82 5.08
C GLU A 73 -15.02 8.30 5.12
N LYS A 74 -15.59 7.58 4.15
CA LYS A 74 -15.43 6.12 4.01
C LYS A 74 -13.98 5.65 3.84
N PHE A 75 -13.10 6.51 3.32
CA PHE A 75 -11.72 6.19 2.93
C PHE A 75 -10.69 6.95 3.75
N ARG A 76 -11.12 7.76 4.70
CA ARG A 76 -10.25 8.50 5.61
C ARG A 76 -9.57 7.58 6.62
N TRP A 77 -8.41 8.00 7.08
CA TRP A 77 -7.64 7.31 8.11
C TRP A 77 -8.43 7.06 9.40
N GLY A 78 -9.38 7.94 9.74
CA GLY A 78 -10.25 7.77 10.91
C GLY A 78 -11.13 6.51 10.84
N SER A 79 -11.43 6.01 9.64
CA SER A 79 -12.14 4.74 9.46
C SER A 79 -11.21 3.53 9.43
N LEU A 80 -9.90 3.76 9.22
CA LEU A 80 -8.85 2.74 9.20
C LEU A 80 -8.33 2.38 10.58
N ILE A 81 -8.30 3.35 11.49
CA ILE A 81 -7.84 3.15 12.87
C ILE A 81 -9.03 2.68 13.69
N PRO A 82 -9.09 1.42 14.09
CA PRO A 82 -10.18 0.95 14.91
C PRO A 82 -10.13 1.65 16.27
N LEU A 83 -11.21 2.31 16.64
CA LEU A 83 -11.37 2.91 17.97
C LEU A 83 -11.29 1.85 19.08
N ASN A 84 -11.51 0.59 18.74
CA ASN A 84 -11.41 -0.54 19.65
C ASN A 84 -10.40 -1.56 19.12
N LEU A 85 -9.14 -1.39 19.53
CA LEU A 85 -8.04 -2.27 19.16
C LEU A 85 -8.30 -3.72 19.54
N LYS A 86 -8.97 -3.97 20.68
CA LYS A 86 -9.27 -5.30 21.18
C LYS A 86 -10.26 -6.04 20.28
N ALA A 87 -11.31 -5.36 19.81
CA ALA A 87 -12.27 -5.93 18.87
C ALA A 87 -11.63 -6.19 17.49
N TRP A 88 -10.74 -5.29 17.07
CA TRP A 88 -10.01 -5.44 15.81
C TRP A 88 -9.06 -6.64 15.84
N LEU A 89 -8.27 -6.80 16.90
CA LEU A 89 -7.40 -7.97 17.10
C LEU A 89 -8.22 -9.28 17.15
N GLY A 90 -9.37 -9.25 17.82
CA GLY A 90 -10.30 -10.38 17.83
C GLY A 90 -10.74 -10.77 16.41
N SER A 91 -11.07 -9.79 15.56
CA SER A 91 -11.45 -10.06 14.18
C SER A 91 -10.33 -10.66 13.34
N VAL A 92 -9.08 -10.28 13.60
CA VAL A 92 -7.89 -10.87 12.94
C VAL A 92 -7.74 -12.35 13.31
N VAL A 93 -7.90 -12.67 14.59
CA VAL A 93 -7.83 -14.06 15.07
C VAL A 93 -8.94 -14.92 14.47
N GLU A 94 -10.16 -14.40 14.41
CA GLU A 94 -11.28 -15.09 13.78
C GLU A 94 -11.07 -15.32 12.29
N ASP A 95 -10.51 -14.34 11.59
CA ASP A 95 -10.18 -14.48 10.16
C ASP A 95 -9.10 -15.53 9.91
N LEU A 96 -8.09 -15.61 10.79
CA LEU A 96 -7.07 -16.66 10.74
C LEU A 96 -7.69 -18.05 10.95
N GLN A 97 -8.63 -18.19 11.89
CA GLN A 97 -9.35 -19.43 12.12
C GLN A 97 -10.22 -19.80 10.92
N SER A 98 -10.88 -18.84 10.30
CA SER A 98 -11.68 -19.07 9.09
C SER A 98 -10.82 -19.53 7.92
N LEU A 99 -9.63 -18.96 7.75
CA LEU A 99 -8.66 -19.40 6.73
C LEU A 99 -8.20 -20.85 6.95
N VAL A 100 -7.97 -21.25 8.19
CA VAL A 100 -7.62 -22.65 8.52
C VAL A 100 -8.78 -23.60 8.17
N ARG A 101 -10.02 -23.12 8.24
CA ARG A 101 -11.22 -23.89 7.85
C ARG A 101 -11.55 -23.77 6.35
N LEU A 102 -10.72 -23.06 5.56
CA LEU A 102 -10.95 -22.76 4.14
C LEU A 102 -12.26 -21.99 3.88
N GLU A 103 -12.71 -21.24 4.87
CA GLU A 103 -13.85 -20.34 4.76
C GLU A 103 -13.33 -18.92 4.49
N LEU A 104 -13.89 -18.25 3.46
CA LEU A 104 -13.55 -16.85 3.18
C LEU A 104 -14.30 -15.94 4.15
N PRO A 105 -13.60 -15.16 5.00
CA PRO A 105 -14.25 -14.24 5.91
C PRO A 105 -14.89 -13.08 5.14
N ASP A 106 -16.19 -12.88 5.32
CA ASP A 106 -16.94 -11.75 4.76
C ASP A 106 -17.02 -10.63 5.80
N ARG A 107 -16.05 -9.71 5.74
CA ARG A 107 -15.94 -8.60 6.69
C ARG A 107 -15.79 -7.26 5.98
N PRO A 108 -16.16 -6.15 6.66
CA PRO A 108 -15.89 -4.81 6.16
C PRO A 108 -14.41 -4.59 5.83
N ARG A 109 -14.13 -3.75 4.86
CA ARG A 109 -12.84 -3.54 4.18
C ARG A 109 -11.62 -3.38 5.10
N PHE A 110 -11.77 -2.75 6.25
CA PHE A 110 -10.67 -2.41 7.15
C PHE A 110 -10.58 -3.29 8.39
N TRP A 111 -11.38 -4.34 8.45
CA TRP A 111 -11.40 -5.27 9.57
C TRP A 111 -10.70 -6.58 9.22
N GLY A 112 -10.16 -7.24 10.25
CA GLY A 112 -9.50 -8.52 10.11
C GLY A 112 -8.21 -8.47 9.31
N LEU A 113 -7.90 -9.56 8.63
CA LEU A 113 -6.68 -9.74 7.83
C LEU A 113 -6.55 -8.74 6.67
N LYS A 114 -7.66 -8.32 6.08
CA LYS A 114 -7.65 -7.30 5.01
C LYS A 114 -7.09 -5.97 5.52
N GLY A 115 -7.52 -5.54 6.71
CA GLY A 115 -7.02 -4.31 7.34
C GLY A 115 -5.53 -4.39 7.70
N VAL A 116 -5.10 -5.53 8.24
CA VAL A 116 -3.68 -5.80 8.55
C VAL A 116 -2.83 -5.74 7.28
N ALA A 117 -3.24 -6.42 6.23
CA ALA A 117 -2.51 -6.46 4.96
C ALA A 117 -2.37 -5.07 4.35
N GLN A 118 -3.43 -4.26 4.39
CA GLN A 118 -3.39 -2.88 3.88
C GLN A 118 -2.46 -1.99 4.70
N LEU A 119 -2.55 -2.01 6.03
CA LEU A 119 -1.68 -1.24 6.92
C LEU A 119 -0.23 -1.66 6.75
N PHE A 120 0.03 -2.96 6.77
CA PHE A 120 1.38 -3.49 6.63
C PHE A 120 1.98 -3.16 5.26
N GLY A 121 1.23 -3.36 4.18
CA GLY A 121 1.66 -3.00 2.83
C GLY A 121 1.99 -1.51 2.71
N LEU A 122 1.13 -0.65 3.24
CA LEU A 122 1.36 0.79 3.22
C LEU A 122 2.60 1.20 4.03
N LEU A 123 2.81 0.60 5.20
CA LEU A 123 4.00 0.84 6.02
C LEU A 123 5.28 0.41 5.30
N VAL A 124 5.30 -0.80 4.74
CA VAL A 124 6.47 -1.33 4.03
C VAL A 124 6.80 -0.47 2.81
N PHE A 125 5.81 -0.18 1.97
CA PHE A 125 6.05 0.64 0.78
C PHE A 125 6.41 2.09 1.12
N SER A 126 5.83 2.67 2.16
CA SER A 126 6.22 4.01 2.64
C SER A 126 7.66 4.01 3.15
N TRP A 127 8.06 2.98 3.88
CA TRP A 127 9.43 2.82 4.35
C TRP A 127 10.41 2.66 3.18
N MET A 128 10.08 1.84 2.19
CA MET A 128 10.90 1.67 0.98
C MET A 128 11.02 2.98 0.19
N ALA A 129 9.92 3.71 0.02
CA ALA A 129 9.94 5.00 -0.67
C ALA A 129 10.77 6.04 0.08
N LEU A 130 10.67 6.08 1.40
CA LEU A 130 11.45 6.99 2.24
C LEU A 130 12.95 6.67 2.18
N THR A 131 13.31 5.41 2.39
CA THR A 131 14.72 4.97 2.35
C THR A 131 15.32 5.15 0.97
N GLY A 132 14.59 4.82 -0.09
CA GLY A 132 15.02 5.03 -1.47
C GLY A 132 15.22 6.51 -1.80
N SER A 133 14.34 7.38 -1.34
CA SER A 133 14.46 8.83 -1.52
C SER A 133 15.65 9.41 -0.76
N LEU A 134 15.89 8.97 0.47
CA LEU A 134 17.04 9.38 1.28
C LEU A 134 18.35 8.93 0.62
N LEU A 135 18.44 7.67 0.23
CA LEU A 135 19.61 7.14 -0.46
C LEU A 135 19.90 7.92 -1.75
N PHE A 136 18.86 8.27 -2.50
CA PHE A 136 19.00 9.07 -3.70
C PHE A 136 19.57 10.46 -3.41
N THR A 137 19.10 11.12 -2.35
CA THR A 137 19.56 12.47 -1.96
C THR A 137 21.02 12.47 -1.47
N TYR A 138 21.43 11.39 -0.77
CA TYR A 138 22.81 11.27 -0.26
C TYR A 138 23.82 10.71 -1.27
N LEU A 139 23.33 10.07 -2.33
CA LEU A 139 24.16 9.47 -3.37
C LEU A 139 24.20 10.34 -4.63
N GLU A 140 24.36 11.65 -4.48
CA GLU A 140 24.55 12.54 -5.61
C GLU A 140 25.71 12.08 -6.50
N PRO A 141 25.52 12.12 -7.85
CA PRO A 141 26.59 11.79 -8.77
C PRO A 141 27.72 12.83 -8.64
N GLY A 142 28.87 12.40 -8.16
CA GLY A 142 30.04 13.24 -8.04
C GLY A 142 30.72 13.25 -6.67
N ARG A 143 30.22 12.50 -5.75
CA ARG A 143 30.90 12.30 -4.45
C ARG A 143 31.43 10.89 -4.30
#